data_aec149c7b34603657a6d0d4a8b7eb2dc
#
_entry.id   aec149c7b34603657a6d0d4a8b7eb2dc
#
_cell.length_a   1.000
_cell.length_b   1.000
_cell.length_c   1.000
_cell.angle_alpha   90.00
_cell.angle_beta   90.00
_cell.angle_gamma   90.00
#
_symmetry.space_group_name_H-M   'P 1'
#
loop_
_entity.id
_entity.type
_entity.pdbx_description
1 polymer ?
#
loop_
_entity_poly.entity_id
_entity_poly.type
_entity_poly.pdbx_seq_one_letter_code
_entity_poly.pdbx_strand_id
1 'polypeptide(L)'
;MLGKQKFIDKILRRFFLLFRPAMNGRIFDKNGKRIEKTRISNTTYIDHPQSLTLGTNVFIGHYNYLEASNGITIEEGCQLTTFINITSHSSHMSIRLYGKHYGEGDMKGYERGEVHIGKYTFIGPHSTIMPKTKIGKGSIVSAYSYVRGEFPDFSIISGNPAKVTGDTRNIDERQMRQHPELRAYYDEWTKE
;
A
#
# COMPACT_ATOMS: atom_id res chain seq x y z
N MET A 1 -12.08 41.52 -26.30
CA MET A 1 -12.13 40.99 -24.91
C MET A 1 -12.08 39.45 -24.85
N LEU A 2 -12.86 38.75 -25.63
CA LEU A 2 -12.96 37.25 -25.64
C LEU A 2 -11.62 36.48 -25.89
N GLY A 3 -10.71 37.08 -26.68
CA GLY A 3 -9.41 36.42 -26.98
C GLY A 3 -8.43 36.37 -25.80
N LYS A 4 -8.37 37.42 -24.97
CA LYS A 4 -7.54 37.47 -23.77
C LYS A 4 -8.05 36.52 -22.71
N GLN A 5 -9.37 36.40 -22.56
CA GLN A 5 -9.97 35.46 -21.59
C GLN A 5 -9.65 34.01 -21.93
N LYS A 6 -9.77 33.62 -23.20
CA LYS A 6 -9.40 32.28 -23.68
C LYS A 6 -7.91 31.96 -23.46
N PHE A 7 -7.05 32.96 -23.57
CA PHE A 7 -5.61 32.78 -23.33
C PHE A 7 -5.29 32.57 -21.84
N ILE A 8 -5.91 33.37 -20.97
CA ILE A 8 -5.78 33.22 -19.51
C ILE A 8 -6.31 31.86 -19.07
N ASP A 9 -7.48 31.45 -19.53
CA ASP A 9 -8.07 30.14 -19.25
C ASP A 9 -7.16 28.99 -19.68
N LYS A 10 -6.48 29.12 -20.82
CA LYS A 10 -5.52 28.12 -21.30
C LYS A 10 -4.29 28.04 -20.40
N ILE A 11 -3.77 29.17 -19.88
CA ILE A 11 -2.65 29.21 -18.94
C ILE A 11 -3.08 28.61 -17.60
N LEU A 12 -4.21 29.04 -17.04
CA LEU A 12 -4.75 28.52 -15.78
C LEU A 12 -4.99 27.01 -15.89
N ARG A 13 -5.58 26.53 -16.97
CA ARG A 13 -5.77 25.10 -17.20
C ARG A 13 -4.45 24.32 -17.23
N ARG A 14 -3.41 24.86 -17.89
CA ARG A 14 -2.07 24.26 -17.88
C ARG A 14 -1.45 24.25 -16.50
N PHE A 15 -1.61 25.33 -15.74
CA PHE A 15 -1.14 25.44 -14.36
C PHE A 15 -1.82 24.40 -13.46
N PHE A 16 -3.14 24.27 -13.52
CA PHE A 16 -3.88 23.25 -12.77
C PHE A 16 -3.53 21.82 -13.19
N LEU A 17 -3.11 21.58 -14.42
CA LEU A 17 -2.62 20.27 -14.86
C LEU A 17 -1.33 19.83 -14.15
N LEU A 18 -0.54 20.77 -13.62
CA LEU A 18 0.66 20.45 -12.83
C LEU A 18 0.32 19.81 -11.47
N PHE A 19 -0.86 20.10 -10.94
CA PHE A 19 -1.33 19.58 -9.64
C PHE A 19 -2.28 18.38 -9.75
N ARG A 20 -2.50 17.89 -10.98
CA ARG A 20 -3.34 16.72 -11.16
C ARG A 20 -2.67 15.45 -10.60
N PRO A 21 -3.48 14.47 -10.12
CA PRO A 21 -2.96 13.16 -9.80
C PRO A 21 -2.20 12.56 -10.99
N ALA A 22 -0.98 12.11 -10.74
CA ALA A 22 -0.10 11.53 -11.76
C ALA A 22 0.77 10.43 -11.15
N MET A 23 1.13 9.43 -11.97
CA MET A 23 2.02 8.35 -11.54
C MET A 23 3.47 8.70 -11.85
N ASN A 24 4.33 8.57 -10.84
CA ASN A 24 5.78 8.70 -10.98
C ASN A 24 6.42 7.31 -11.07
N GLY A 25 7.13 7.02 -12.15
CA GLY A 25 7.88 5.78 -12.36
C GLY A 25 9.39 5.93 -12.20
N ARG A 26 9.87 7.07 -11.70
CA ARG A 26 11.30 7.29 -11.38
C ARG A 26 11.52 7.11 -9.88
N ILE A 27 11.44 5.86 -9.43
CA ILE A 27 11.62 5.48 -8.03
C ILE A 27 13.00 4.84 -7.87
N PHE A 28 13.69 5.21 -6.79
CA PHE A 28 15.03 4.73 -6.48
C PHE A 28 15.05 4.15 -5.07
N ASP A 29 15.85 3.11 -4.88
CA ASP A 29 16.10 2.54 -3.56
C ASP A 29 17.07 3.43 -2.74
N LYS A 30 17.33 3.03 -1.50
CA LYS A 30 18.25 3.73 -0.59
C LYS A 30 19.71 3.79 -1.08
N ASN A 31 20.07 2.98 -2.07
CA ASN A 31 21.40 2.96 -2.68
C ASN A 31 21.45 3.76 -3.99
N GLY A 32 20.34 4.41 -4.37
CA GLY A 32 20.23 5.18 -5.61
C GLY A 32 20.02 4.30 -6.86
N LYS A 33 19.75 3.00 -6.71
CA LYS A 33 19.41 2.12 -7.83
C LYS A 33 17.93 2.27 -8.15
N ARG A 34 17.62 2.42 -9.45
CA ARG A 34 16.24 2.50 -9.91
C ARG A 34 15.49 1.19 -9.65
N ILE A 35 14.28 1.31 -9.10
CA ILE A 35 13.39 0.19 -8.90
C ILE A 35 12.52 0.06 -10.16
N GLU A 36 12.72 -1.01 -10.91
CA GLU A 36 12.11 -1.20 -12.22
C GLU A 36 10.59 -1.43 -12.13
N LYS A 37 9.85 -0.87 -13.10
CA LYS A 37 8.40 -0.98 -13.25
C LYS A 37 7.57 -0.47 -12.05
N THR A 38 8.21 0.03 -10.97
CA THR A 38 7.51 0.55 -9.79
C THR A 38 7.01 1.97 -10.05
N ARG A 39 5.77 2.22 -9.66
CA ARG A 39 5.09 3.51 -9.87
C ARG A 39 4.34 3.93 -8.61
N ILE A 40 4.54 5.19 -8.21
CA ILE A 40 3.89 5.78 -7.03
C ILE A 40 3.19 7.06 -7.47
N SER A 41 1.95 7.25 -7.01
CA SER A 41 1.22 8.49 -7.26
C SER A 41 1.85 9.67 -6.51
N ASN A 42 1.87 10.84 -7.16
CA ASN A 42 2.29 12.10 -6.55
C ASN A 42 1.33 12.61 -5.45
N THR A 43 0.16 11.99 -5.31
CA THR A 43 -0.82 12.28 -4.25
C THR A 43 -0.72 11.32 -3.07
N THR A 44 0.16 10.34 -3.13
CA THR A 44 0.47 9.46 -2.01
C THR A 44 1.49 10.14 -1.11
N TYR A 45 1.18 10.26 0.18
CA TYR A 45 2.10 10.75 1.19
C TYR A 45 2.83 9.59 1.86
N ILE A 46 4.16 9.68 1.89
CA ILE A 46 5.02 8.69 2.56
C ILE A 46 5.79 9.43 3.66
N ASP A 47 5.47 9.09 4.89
CA ASP A 47 6.21 9.55 6.06
C ASP A 47 7.36 8.59 6.35
N HIS A 48 8.56 9.12 6.66
CA HIS A 48 9.79 8.35 6.85
C HIS A 48 10.15 7.45 5.64
N PRO A 49 10.30 8.01 4.42
CA PRO A 49 10.55 7.24 3.20
C PRO A 49 11.85 6.42 3.26
N GLN A 50 12.82 6.80 4.10
CA GLN A 50 14.06 6.04 4.32
C GLN A 50 13.84 4.67 4.95
N SER A 51 12.70 4.45 5.61
CA SER A 51 12.31 3.17 6.24
C SER A 51 11.28 2.38 5.39
N LEU A 52 10.99 2.85 4.17
CA LEU A 52 10.17 2.14 3.20
C LEU A 52 11.05 1.31 2.28
N THR A 53 10.78 0.01 2.20
CA THR A 53 11.41 -0.91 1.24
C THR A 53 10.40 -1.33 0.19
N LEU A 54 10.75 -1.17 -1.09
CA LEU A 54 9.90 -1.51 -2.23
C LEU A 54 10.58 -2.51 -3.14
N GLY A 55 9.83 -3.52 -3.55
CA GLY A 55 10.19 -4.42 -4.63
C GLY A 55 9.99 -3.80 -6.02
N THR A 56 10.33 -4.57 -7.05
CA THR A 56 10.05 -4.22 -8.45
C THR A 56 8.57 -4.37 -8.77
N ASN A 57 8.11 -3.68 -9.82
CA ASN A 57 6.74 -3.81 -10.33
C ASN A 57 5.63 -3.49 -9.29
N VAL A 58 5.93 -2.63 -8.31
CA VAL A 58 4.95 -2.19 -7.29
C VAL A 58 4.13 -1.02 -7.83
N PHE A 59 2.83 -1.05 -7.60
CA PHE A 59 1.93 0.05 -7.89
C PHE A 59 1.33 0.62 -6.60
N ILE A 60 1.56 1.92 -6.35
CA ILE A 60 0.94 2.65 -5.23
C ILE A 60 0.09 3.77 -5.83
N GLY A 61 -1.22 3.59 -5.78
CA GLY A 61 -2.23 4.46 -6.38
C GLY A 61 -2.35 5.82 -5.71
N HIS A 62 -3.47 6.48 -5.91
CA HIS A 62 -3.70 7.85 -5.46
C HIS A 62 -4.19 7.93 -4.02
N TYR A 63 -3.82 9.04 -3.33
CA TYR A 63 -4.35 9.42 -2.02
C TYR A 63 -4.11 8.38 -0.93
N ASN A 64 -2.99 7.67 -0.97
CA ASN A 64 -2.57 6.77 0.09
C ASN A 64 -1.73 7.52 1.13
N TYR A 65 -1.74 7.02 2.35
CA TYR A 65 -0.87 7.44 3.45
C TYR A 65 -0.07 6.25 3.96
N LEU A 66 1.26 6.33 3.89
CA LEU A 66 2.19 5.32 4.36
C LEU A 66 3.06 5.93 5.47
N GLU A 67 2.83 5.54 6.71
CA GLU A 67 3.64 5.93 7.85
C GLU A 67 4.65 4.81 8.15
N ALA A 68 5.91 5.03 7.77
CA ALA A 68 6.95 4.01 7.77
C ALA A 68 7.99 4.17 8.89
N SER A 69 7.73 4.94 9.96
CA SER A 69 8.73 5.21 11.01
C SER A 69 9.33 3.96 11.65
N ASN A 70 8.59 2.84 11.66
CA ASN A 70 9.05 1.54 12.18
C ASN A 70 9.18 0.46 11.08
N GLY A 71 9.26 0.89 9.82
CA GLY A 71 9.44 0.04 8.67
C GLY A 71 8.14 -0.35 7.97
N ILE A 72 8.17 -0.27 6.64
CA ILE A 72 7.18 -0.86 5.74
C ILE A 72 7.96 -1.56 4.62
N THR A 73 7.69 -2.85 4.42
CA THR A 73 8.20 -3.62 3.29
C THR A 73 7.06 -4.03 2.39
N ILE A 74 7.14 -3.64 1.11
CA ILE A 74 6.20 -4.02 0.06
C ILE A 74 6.98 -4.74 -1.02
N GLU A 75 6.75 -6.04 -1.14
CA GLU A 75 7.49 -6.88 -2.06
C GLU A 75 7.03 -6.70 -3.52
N GLU A 76 7.68 -7.43 -4.40
CA GLU A 76 7.46 -7.38 -5.84
C GLU A 76 6.01 -7.58 -6.26
N GLY A 77 5.57 -6.86 -7.29
CA GLY A 77 4.28 -7.04 -7.95
C GLY A 77 3.06 -6.59 -7.14
N CYS A 78 3.26 -6.03 -5.94
CA CYS A 78 2.15 -5.58 -5.12
C CYS A 78 1.40 -4.40 -5.74
N GLN A 79 0.08 -4.37 -5.55
CA GLN A 79 -0.77 -3.28 -5.99
C GLN A 79 -1.58 -2.71 -4.82
N LEU A 80 -1.27 -1.48 -4.45
CA LEU A 80 -2.02 -0.68 -3.49
C LEU A 80 -2.91 0.28 -4.28
N THR A 81 -4.22 0.15 -4.13
CA THR A 81 -5.17 0.96 -4.90
C THR A 81 -5.24 2.41 -4.40
N THR A 82 -6.34 2.88 -3.88
CA THR A 82 -6.52 4.29 -3.48
C THR A 82 -7.03 4.39 -2.04
N PHE A 83 -6.72 5.50 -1.36
CA PHE A 83 -7.20 5.79 -0.01
C PHE A 83 -6.83 4.70 1.01
N ILE A 84 -5.67 4.08 0.85
CA ILE A 84 -5.13 3.10 1.79
C ILE A 84 -4.33 3.83 2.85
N ASN A 85 -4.49 3.42 4.09
CA ASN A 85 -3.68 3.85 5.22
C ASN A 85 -2.83 2.68 5.71
N ILE A 86 -1.50 2.82 5.69
CA ILE A 86 -0.58 1.88 6.31
C ILE A 86 0.16 2.60 7.43
N THR A 87 0.12 2.08 8.63
CA THR A 87 0.81 2.68 9.77
C THR A 87 1.67 1.65 10.49
N SER A 88 2.92 2.02 10.79
CA SER A 88 3.87 1.20 11.54
C SER A 88 3.89 1.52 13.03
N HIS A 89 3.06 2.45 13.50
CA HIS A 89 2.84 2.71 14.93
C HIS A 89 1.40 3.10 15.24
N SER A 90 1.01 2.98 16.52
CA SER A 90 -0.28 3.45 17.02
C SER A 90 -0.22 3.75 18.52
N SER A 91 -0.69 4.92 18.90
CA SER A 91 -0.72 5.40 20.29
C SER A 91 -2.04 5.17 21.01
N HIS A 92 -2.99 4.48 20.38
CA HIS A 92 -4.39 4.42 20.84
C HIS A 92 -4.61 3.89 22.26
N MET A 93 -3.70 3.06 22.79
CA MET A 93 -3.74 2.61 24.16
C MET A 93 -2.99 3.56 25.09
N SER A 94 -1.77 3.93 24.74
CA SER A 94 -0.92 4.76 25.59
C SER A 94 -1.54 6.13 25.85
N ILE A 95 -2.16 6.78 24.86
CA ILE A 95 -2.82 8.09 25.07
C ILE A 95 -3.92 8.03 26.14
N ARG A 96 -4.68 6.94 26.22
CA ARG A 96 -5.72 6.78 27.23
C ARG A 96 -5.16 6.41 28.61
N LEU A 97 -4.10 5.58 28.63
CA LEU A 97 -3.53 5.10 29.89
C LEU A 97 -2.72 6.19 30.61
N TYR A 98 -2.02 7.03 29.87
CA TYR A 98 -1.18 8.09 30.43
C TYR A 98 -1.91 9.43 30.58
N GLY A 99 -3.01 9.66 29.82
CA GLY A 99 -3.78 10.89 29.88
C GLY A 99 -2.88 12.12 29.67
N LYS A 100 -2.92 13.07 30.62
CA LYS A 100 -2.10 14.30 30.57
C LYS A 100 -0.59 14.07 30.62
N HIS A 101 -0.13 12.90 31.04
CA HIS A 101 1.29 12.51 31.09
C HIS A 101 1.74 11.78 29.81
N TYR A 102 0.89 11.72 28.77
CA TYR A 102 1.28 11.16 27.49
C TYR A 102 2.45 11.93 26.87
N GLY A 103 3.49 11.21 26.46
CA GLY A 103 4.73 11.80 25.93
C GLY A 103 5.87 11.88 26.95
N GLU A 104 5.63 11.54 28.23
CA GLU A 104 6.63 11.52 29.30
C GLU A 104 7.23 10.12 29.40
N GLY A 105 8.46 9.93 28.87
CA GLY A 105 9.22 8.67 28.99
C GLY A 105 8.75 7.52 28.09
N ASP A 106 8.95 6.29 28.53
CA ASP A 106 8.62 5.07 27.79
C ASP A 106 7.12 4.76 27.86
N MET A 107 6.42 4.98 26.74
CA MET A 107 4.97 4.82 26.63
C MET A 107 4.56 3.34 26.52
N LYS A 108 4.23 2.69 27.63
CA LYS A 108 3.61 1.36 27.60
C LYS A 108 2.30 1.38 26.82
N GLY A 109 2.04 0.34 26.02
CA GLY A 109 0.88 0.30 25.13
C GLY A 109 0.99 1.15 23.86
N TYR A 110 2.14 1.78 23.61
CA TYR A 110 2.47 2.36 22.31
C TYR A 110 2.89 1.23 21.38
N GLU A 111 2.07 0.94 20.38
CA GLU A 111 2.37 -0.11 19.41
C GLU A 111 3.34 0.40 18.36
N ARG A 112 4.39 -0.38 18.09
CA ARG A 112 5.37 -0.12 17.04
C ARG A 112 5.76 -1.43 16.40
N GLY A 113 5.94 -1.43 15.09
CA GLY A 113 6.49 -2.58 14.37
C GLY A 113 6.25 -2.50 12.89
N GLU A 114 7.13 -3.17 12.17
CA GLU A 114 7.13 -3.23 10.72
C GLU A 114 5.81 -3.79 10.17
N VAL A 115 5.39 -3.26 9.02
CA VAL A 115 4.35 -3.85 8.18
C VAL A 115 5.01 -4.52 6.99
N HIS A 116 4.66 -5.79 6.74
CA HIS A 116 5.18 -6.57 5.62
C HIS A 116 4.05 -7.01 4.69
N ILE A 117 4.21 -6.74 3.39
CA ILE A 117 3.28 -7.13 2.34
C ILE A 117 4.02 -7.98 1.33
N GLY A 118 3.68 -9.27 1.30
CA GLY A 118 4.32 -10.28 0.44
C GLY A 118 3.99 -10.11 -1.03
N LYS A 119 4.80 -10.70 -1.88
CA LYS A 119 4.77 -10.61 -3.35
C LYS A 119 3.36 -10.75 -3.93
N TYR A 120 3.07 -9.99 -4.99
CA TYR A 120 1.84 -10.08 -5.78
C TYR A 120 0.54 -9.95 -4.97
N THR A 121 0.59 -9.20 -3.87
CA THR A 121 -0.56 -8.91 -3.02
C THR A 121 -1.31 -7.69 -3.54
N PHE A 122 -2.64 -7.77 -3.54
CA PHE A 122 -3.53 -6.66 -3.90
C PHE A 122 -4.18 -6.09 -2.64
N ILE A 123 -4.11 -4.78 -2.45
CA ILE A 123 -4.78 -4.06 -1.36
C ILE A 123 -5.91 -3.22 -1.94
N GLY A 124 -7.15 -3.59 -1.58
CA GLY A 124 -8.37 -2.89 -1.97
C GLY A 124 -8.50 -1.50 -1.33
N PRO A 125 -9.27 -0.60 -1.95
CA PRO A 125 -9.38 0.79 -1.53
C PRO A 125 -9.98 0.94 -0.13
N HIS A 126 -9.63 2.05 0.54
CA HIS A 126 -10.09 2.40 1.89
C HIS A 126 -9.73 1.36 2.97
N SER A 127 -8.72 0.54 2.74
CA SER A 127 -8.23 -0.41 3.75
C SER A 127 -7.21 0.26 4.67
N THR A 128 -7.21 -0.16 5.94
CA THR A 128 -6.23 0.27 6.93
C THR A 128 -5.39 -0.91 7.38
N ILE A 129 -4.07 -0.80 7.25
CA ILE A 129 -3.10 -1.81 7.65
C ILE A 129 -2.38 -1.31 8.91
N MET A 130 -2.47 -2.09 9.98
CA MET A 130 -2.00 -1.72 11.30
C MET A 130 -0.56 -2.17 11.58
N PRO A 131 0.11 -1.61 12.60
CA PRO A 131 1.46 -2.02 12.99
C PRO A 131 1.59 -3.53 13.21
N LYS A 132 2.76 -4.09 12.91
CA LYS A 132 3.08 -5.52 13.05
C LYS A 132 2.28 -6.46 12.13
N THR A 133 1.60 -5.91 11.12
CA THR A 133 0.86 -6.74 10.17
C THR A 133 1.81 -7.39 9.17
N LYS A 134 1.61 -8.70 8.96
CA LYS A 134 2.27 -9.48 7.91
C LYS A 134 1.22 -10.09 7.01
N ILE A 135 1.29 -9.82 5.72
CA ILE A 135 0.41 -10.38 4.70
C ILE A 135 1.26 -11.24 3.78
N GLY A 136 0.90 -12.52 3.68
CA GLY A 136 1.60 -13.48 2.82
C GLY A 136 1.40 -13.18 1.34
N LYS A 137 2.28 -13.75 0.49
CA LYS A 137 2.28 -13.55 -0.96
C LYS A 137 0.96 -13.97 -1.61
N GLY A 138 0.63 -13.37 -2.74
CA GLY A 138 -0.54 -13.72 -3.54
C GLY A 138 -1.88 -13.44 -2.86
N SER A 139 -1.91 -12.60 -1.85
CA SER A 139 -3.11 -12.32 -1.06
C SER A 139 -3.94 -11.18 -1.65
N ILE A 140 -5.21 -11.14 -1.29
CA ILE A 140 -6.12 -10.04 -1.60
C ILE A 140 -6.68 -9.49 -0.29
N VAL A 141 -6.47 -8.20 -0.05
CA VAL A 141 -7.21 -7.45 0.97
C VAL A 141 -8.40 -6.79 0.30
N SER A 142 -9.60 -7.15 0.72
CA SER A 142 -10.84 -6.55 0.22
C SER A 142 -10.95 -5.09 0.65
N ALA A 143 -11.66 -4.28 -0.13
CA ALA A 143 -11.92 -2.88 0.20
C ALA A 143 -12.53 -2.73 1.61
N TYR A 144 -12.25 -1.58 2.28
CA TYR A 144 -12.75 -1.24 3.61
C TYR A 144 -12.38 -2.22 4.72
N SER A 145 -11.24 -2.91 4.59
CA SER A 145 -10.75 -3.85 5.61
C SER A 145 -9.85 -3.17 6.63
N TYR A 146 -10.03 -3.53 7.91
CA TYR A 146 -9.13 -3.17 9.01
C TYR A 146 -8.25 -4.36 9.33
N VAL A 147 -7.00 -4.32 8.84
CA VAL A 147 -6.08 -5.46 8.80
C VAL A 147 -5.05 -5.36 9.91
N ARG A 148 -4.99 -6.38 10.76
CA ARG A 148 -4.04 -6.47 11.87
C ARG A 148 -3.70 -7.92 12.18
N GLY A 149 -2.41 -8.23 12.29
CA GLY A 149 -1.90 -9.57 12.59
C GLY A 149 -1.21 -10.23 11.40
N GLU A 150 -1.09 -11.54 11.43
CA GLU A 150 -0.40 -12.32 10.42
C GLU A 150 -1.40 -13.13 9.58
N PHE A 151 -1.25 -13.05 8.27
CA PHE A 151 -2.12 -13.70 7.29
C PHE A 151 -1.26 -14.59 6.38
N PRO A 152 -1.63 -15.86 6.20
CA PRO A 152 -0.89 -16.79 5.34
C PRO A 152 -0.84 -16.34 3.88
N ASP A 153 0.05 -16.95 3.11
CA ASP A 153 0.08 -16.83 1.66
C ASP A 153 -1.28 -17.16 1.04
N PHE A 154 -1.61 -16.49 -0.05
CA PHE A 154 -2.82 -16.69 -0.83
C PHE A 154 -4.14 -16.45 -0.09
N SER A 155 -4.13 -15.64 0.96
CA SER A 155 -5.32 -15.31 1.74
C SER A 155 -6.21 -14.28 1.04
N ILE A 156 -7.53 -14.51 1.09
CA ILE A 156 -8.54 -13.45 0.90
C ILE A 156 -8.85 -12.90 2.29
N ILE A 157 -8.49 -11.63 2.51
CA ILE A 157 -8.56 -10.95 3.81
C ILE A 157 -9.66 -9.91 3.73
N SER A 158 -10.67 -9.97 4.61
CA SER A 158 -11.84 -9.10 4.50
C SER A 158 -12.44 -8.75 5.85
N GLY A 159 -12.96 -7.53 5.96
CA GLY A 159 -13.78 -7.08 7.08
C GLY A 159 -13.11 -6.14 8.07
N ASN A 160 -13.87 -5.75 9.11
CA ASN A 160 -13.43 -4.92 10.21
C ASN A 160 -13.95 -5.46 11.55
N PRO A 161 -13.11 -6.15 12.37
CA PRO A 161 -11.72 -6.51 12.09
C PRO A 161 -11.62 -7.55 10.95
N ALA A 162 -10.53 -7.46 10.16
CA ALA A 162 -10.32 -8.35 9.02
C ALA A 162 -9.96 -9.78 9.44
N LYS A 163 -10.46 -10.75 8.68
CA LYS A 163 -10.18 -12.17 8.84
C LYS A 163 -9.91 -12.81 7.50
N VAL A 164 -9.28 -13.98 7.48
CA VAL A 164 -9.20 -14.82 6.28
C VAL A 164 -10.60 -15.34 5.96
N THR A 165 -11.10 -15.01 4.77
CA THR A 165 -12.43 -15.38 4.28
C THR A 165 -12.38 -16.33 3.09
N GLY A 166 -11.18 -16.61 2.58
CA GLY A 166 -10.99 -17.52 1.45
C GLY A 166 -9.53 -17.65 1.05
N ASP A 167 -9.32 -18.31 -0.09
CA ASP A 167 -8.04 -18.61 -0.68
C ASP A 167 -8.03 -18.13 -2.14
N THR A 168 -7.06 -17.31 -2.51
CA THR A 168 -6.94 -16.73 -3.87
C THR A 168 -6.71 -17.79 -4.92
N ARG A 169 -6.04 -18.89 -4.58
CA ARG A 169 -5.79 -20.02 -5.50
C ARG A 169 -7.07 -20.60 -6.10
N ASN A 170 -8.16 -20.56 -5.36
CA ASN A 170 -9.46 -21.02 -5.88
C ASN A 170 -10.02 -20.11 -6.99
N ILE A 171 -9.76 -18.82 -6.87
CA ILE A 171 -10.15 -17.82 -7.90
C ILE A 171 -9.21 -17.95 -9.10
N ASP A 172 -7.92 -18.04 -8.84
CA ASP A 172 -6.86 -18.12 -9.84
C ASP A 172 -7.02 -19.39 -10.69
N GLU A 173 -7.28 -20.54 -10.06
CA GLU A 173 -7.50 -21.81 -10.75
C GLU A 173 -8.72 -21.75 -11.68
N ARG A 174 -9.80 -21.05 -11.27
CA ARG A 174 -10.96 -20.85 -12.12
C ARG A 174 -10.63 -20.04 -13.36
N GLN A 175 -9.82 -18.97 -13.20
CA GLN A 175 -9.37 -18.14 -14.31
C GLN A 175 -8.43 -18.93 -15.25
N MET A 176 -7.49 -19.69 -14.70
CA MET A 176 -6.56 -20.50 -15.50
C MET A 176 -7.23 -21.65 -16.26
N ARG A 177 -8.41 -22.15 -15.81
CA ARG A 177 -9.21 -23.10 -16.60
C ARG A 177 -9.84 -22.42 -17.83
N GLN A 178 -10.20 -21.15 -17.73
CA GLN A 178 -10.75 -20.37 -18.85
C GLN A 178 -9.64 -19.84 -19.77
N HIS A 179 -8.45 -19.59 -19.21
CA HIS A 179 -7.28 -18.99 -19.85
C HIS A 179 -6.02 -19.81 -19.53
N PRO A 180 -5.83 -20.99 -20.15
CA PRO A 180 -4.72 -21.90 -19.84
C PRO A 180 -3.34 -21.28 -20.04
N GLU A 181 -3.21 -20.31 -20.93
CA GLU A 181 -1.97 -19.56 -21.19
C GLU A 181 -1.44 -18.81 -19.96
N LEU A 182 -2.30 -18.51 -18.96
CA LEU A 182 -1.90 -17.84 -17.72
C LEU A 182 -1.12 -18.75 -16.77
N ARG A 183 -1.24 -20.08 -16.93
CA ARG A 183 -0.61 -21.07 -16.03
C ARG A 183 0.90 -20.86 -15.94
N ALA A 184 1.58 -20.64 -17.05
CA ALA A 184 3.03 -20.47 -17.08
C ALA A 184 3.48 -19.24 -16.26
N TYR A 185 2.78 -18.12 -16.39
CA TYR A 185 3.06 -16.90 -15.61
C TYR A 185 2.76 -17.07 -14.13
N TYR A 186 1.67 -17.77 -13.79
CA TYR A 186 1.31 -18.05 -12.39
C TYR A 186 2.35 -18.94 -11.71
N ASP A 187 2.77 -20.01 -12.39
CA ASP A 187 3.74 -20.98 -11.88
C ASP A 187 5.13 -20.39 -11.69
N GLU A 188 5.51 -19.37 -12.47
CA GLU A 188 6.81 -18.70 -12.39
C GLU A 188 7.04 -18.08 -11.00
N TRP A 189 6.08 -17.33 -10.48
CA TRP A 189 6.24 -16.62 -9.21
C TRP A 189 5.74 -17.39 -7.99
N THR A 190 4.80 -18.31 -8.16
CA THR A 190 4.25 -19.08 -7.01
C THR A 190 5.21 -20.13 -6.47
N LYS A 191 6.13 -20.64 -7.32
CA LYS A 191 7.12 -21.67 -6.93
C LYS A 191 8.39 -21.09 -6.28
N GLU A 192 8.56 -19.75 -6.33
CA GLU A 192 9.60 -19.04 -5.58
C GLU A 192 9.19 -18.87 -4.10
#